data_8bae450517c70b7098a8ed65ffcc1300
#
_entry.id   8bae450517c70b7098a8ed65ffcc1300
#
_cell.length_a   1.000
_cell.length_b   1.000
_cell.length_c   1.000
_cell.angle_alpha   90.00
_cell.angle_beta   90.00
_cell.angle_gamma   90.00
#
_symmetry.space_group_name_H-M   'P 1'
#
loop_
_entity.id
_entity.type
_entity.pdbx_description
1 polymer ?
#
loop_
_entity_poly.entity_id
_entity_poly.type
_entity_poly.pdbx_seq_one_letter_code
_entity_poly.pdbx_strand_id
1 'polypeptide(L)'
;MKRRTFLAGAAGALGVAAVSACGNRNQTAETSGSGSAGGALTITDVADRTVTLESAPTKIILGESRQAYSLLFLQRDNLMDKVVAWGTDIQSAAPDIYDRLVKVQPKAAELPTVGSVAKGDLSVENLLEYNPDLFLMTLEQYEAAKQAGFDAKLDSAKIPYLVTDFRKKPVENTHTSVRLLGQAFGVSDKAEEFLTYYDSLVNPVLEAAKAKAEADRPSVFVWRSPGISEPGRTFGESNFGQIVTASGGNNLGTKLIDGDAGTVTAEQLIASQPDIIIATGGDWEKQKVSEKTVIKYVKLGYNATPEETNQTLGQLSSETGYSELKAFSDKQVYGIYHQLYDAPYNFLAYVAFAEWQGLKVDGLPEVDAAWSEFHDKFMPFKAEGVFAAKLS
;
A
#
# COMPACT_ATOMS: atom_id res chain seq x y z
N MET A 1 -3.57 62.50 6.75
CA MET A 1 -3.08 63.64 7.59
C MET A 1 -2.11 63.10 8.64
N LYS A 2 -0.86 63.67 8.63
CA LYS A 2 0.17 63.72 9.69
C LYS A 2 0.73 62.34 10.16
N ARG A 3 1.92 61.87 9.74
CA ARG A 3 3.33 62.31 9.89
C ARG A 3 3.77 62.59 11.33
N ARG A 4 4.78 61.79 11.79
CA ARG A 4 6.05 62.23 12.39
C ARG A 4 6.65 61.08 13.23
N THR A 5 7.74 60.42 12.90
CA THR A 5 9.16 60.72 12.86
C THR A 5 9.77 61.23 14.20
N PHE A 6 10.78 60.55 14.69
CA PHE A 6 12.13 61.06 15.15
C PHE A 6 12.75 60.08 16.16
N LEU A 7 13.88 59.47 15.90
CA LEU A 7 15.32 59.77 16.08
C LEU A 7 15.78 59.40 17.48
N ALA A 8 16.70 58.47 17.68
CA ALA A 8 18.20 58.44 17.51
C ALA A 8 18.96 58.71 18.82
N GLY A 9 20.06 58.02 18.99
CA GLY A 9 21.16 58.31 19.96
C GLY A 9 21.72 57.02 20.57
N ALA A 10 22.76 56.42 20.12
CA ALA A 10 24.19 56.66 20.06
C ALA A 10 24.94 56.42 21.39
N ALA A 11 25.80 55.43 21.34
CA ALA A 11 27.24 55.37 21.47
C ALA A 11 27.87 55.03 22.83
N GLY A 12 28.95 54.23 22.74
CA GLY A 12 30.09 54.12 23.68
C GLY A 12 30.40 52.66 24.03
N ALA A 13 31.36 52.03 23.58
CA ALA A 13 32.77 52.05 23.27
C ALA A 13 33.63 51.23 24.28
N LEU A 14 34.40 50.30 23.71
CA LEU A 14 35.74 49.81 24.05
C LEU A 14 35.98 48.87 25.24
N GLY A 15 36.58 47.72 24.85
CA GLY A 15 37.38 46.84 25.73
C GLY A 15 37.92 45.63 24.96
N VAL A 16 39.14 45.81 24.39
CA VAL A 16 39.92 44.78 23.67
C VAL A 16 40.61 43.86 24.67
N ALA A 17 40.59 42.55 24.45
CA ALA A 17 41.74 41.67 24.76
C ALA A 17 41.67 40.42 23.89
N ALA A 18 42.65 40.28 23.01
CA ALA A 18 42.94 39.12 22.20
C ALA A 18 43.69 38.06 22.98
N VAL A 19 43.39 36.78 22.79
CA VAL A 19 44.40 35.71 22.77
C VAL A 19 44.00 34.64 21.76
N SER A 20 44.94 34.40 20.87
CA SER A 20 44.93 33.37 19.81
C SER A 20 45.01 31.95 20.37
N ALA A 21 44.30 31.01 19.79
CA ALA A 21 44.80 29.64 19.61
C ALA A 21 44.05 28.96 18.44
N CYS A 22 44.80 28.59 17.45
CA CYS A 22 44.39 27.77 16.30
C CYS A 22 43.88 26.40 16.72
N GLY A 23 42.78 25.95 16.08
CA GLY A 23 42.31 24.59 16.20
C GLY A 23 41.22 24.34 15.16
N ASN A 24 41.67 24.05 13.95
CA ASN A 24 40.81 23.56 12.84
C ASN A 24 40.17 22.23 13.26
N ARG A 25 38.85 22.19 13.39
CA ARG A 25 38.10 20.95 13.41
C ARG A 25 36.86 21.10 12.54
N ASN A 26 36.96 20.54 11.34
CA ASN A 26 35.83 20.09 10.56
C ASN A 26 34.92 19.23 11.47
N GLN A 27 33.77 19.74 11.81
CA GLN A 27 32.67 18.90 12.29
C GLN A 27 31.89 18.44 11.09
N THR A 28 32.29 17.31 10.53
CA THR A 28 31.40 16.39 9.85
C THR A 28 30.36 15.95 10.86
N ALA A 29 29.10 16.21 10.58
CA ALA A 29 28.00 15.61 11.30
C ALA A 29 28.06 14.09 11.09
N GLU A 30 28.63 13.39 12.04
CA GLU A 30 28.52 11.95 12.14
C GLU A 30 27.09 11.62 12.54
N THR A 31 26.32 11.12 11.60
CA THR A 31 25.10 10.37 11.84
C THR A 31 25.53 9.05 12.48
N SER A 32 25.67 9.04 13.78
CA SER A 32 25.91 7.82 14.56
C SER A 32 24.63 7.00 14.57
N GLY A 33 24.51 6.09 13.62
CA GLY A 33 23.65 4.93 13.69
C GLY A 33 24.21 3.98 14.75
N SER A 34 23.91 4.22 16.03
CA SER A 34 24.16 3.28 17.10
C SER A 34 22.88 2.49 17.34
N GLY A 35 22.86 1.24 16.91
CA GLY A 35 21.91 0.25 17.35
C GLY A 35 22.02 0.08 18.87
N SER A 36 21.16 0.79 19.62
CA SER A 36 21.03 0.65 21.06
C SER A 36 19.93 -0.39 21.32
N ALA A 37 20.33 -1.56 21.76
CA ALA A 37 19.43 -2.51 22.39
C ALA A 37 18.88 -1.87 23.68
N GLY A 38 17.56 -1.54 23.73
CA GLY A 38 16.85 -1.28 24.97
C GLY A 38 16.48 0.16 25.31
N GLY A 39 16.21 1.04 24.34
CA GLY A 39 15.63 2.36 24.59
C GLY A 39 14.22 2.51 24.01
N ALA A 40 13.39 3.37 24.60
CA ALA A 40 12.09 3.73 24.06
C ALA A 40 12.21 4.26 22.63
N LEU A 41 11.34 3.78 21.74
CA LEU A 41 11.26 4.18 20.33
C LEU A 41 10.12 5.19 20.17
N THR A 42 10.40 6.34 19.58
CA THR A 42 9.38 7.33 19.25
C THR A 42 9.18 7.34 17.74
N ILE A 43 7.98 7.00 17.29
CA ILE A 43 7.63 6.80 15.87
C ILE A 43 6.45 7.70 15.52
N THR A 44 6.53 8.42 14.40
CA THR A 44 5.38 9.13 13.83
C THR A 44 4.76 8.25 12.76
N ASP A 45 3.46 7.94 12.89
CA ASP A 45 2.74 7.10 11.94
C ASP A 45 2.03 7.90 10.83
N VAL A 46 1.39 7.22 9.87
CA VAL A 46 0.72 7.86 8.72
C VAL A 46 -0.53 8.65 9.08
N ALA A 47 -0.99 8.57 10.32
CA ALA A 47 -2.08 9.39 10.87
C ALA A 47 -1.56 10.62 11.64
N ASP A 48 -0.27 11.00 11.44
CA ASP A 48 0.45 12.10 12.10
C ASP A 48 0.48 11.98 13.64
N ARG A 49 0.43 10.74 14.16
CA ARG A 49 0.48 10.46 15.59
C ARG A 49 1.90 10.11 16.01
N THR A 50 2.32 10.66 17.13
CA THR A 50 3.59 10.26 17.77
C THR A 50 3.31 9.15 18.78
N VAL A 51 3.87 7.97 18.54
CA VAL A 51 3.71 6.76 19.35
C VAL A 51 5.04 6.41 19.99
N THR A 52 5.05 6.14 21.28
CA THR A 52 6.22 5.67 22.02
C THR A 52 6.06 4.19 22.33
N LEU A 53 7.02 3.39 21.87
CA LEU A 53 7.15 1.98 22.21
C LEU A 53 8.30 1.85 23.20
N GLU A 54 8.09 1.22 24.34
CA GLU A 54 9.11 1.04 25.39
C GLU A 54 10.30 0.18 24.91
N SER A 55 10.02 -0.70 23.94
CA SER A 55 11.02 -1.56 23.28
C SER A 55 10.47 -2.05 21.92
N ALA A 56 11.30 -2.73 21.13
CA ALA A 56 10.83 -3.41 19.93
C ALA A 56 9.75 -4.44 20.29
N PRO A 57 8.60 -4.45 19.58
CA PRO A 57 7.47 -5.30 19.91
C PRO A 57 7.78 -6.78 19.72
N THR A 58 7.24 -7.58 20.62
CA THR A 58 7.36 -9.05 20.67
C THR A 58 6.02 -9.77 20.66
N LYS A 59 4.93 -9.06 20.98
CA LYS A 59 3.55 -9.57 21.03
C LYS A 59 2.64 -8.66 20.21
N ILE A 60 2.50 -8.95 18.94
CA ILE A 60 1.82 -8.08 17.99
C ILE A 60 0.46 -8.66 17.66
N ILE A 61 -0.56 -7.81 17.63
CA ILE A 61 -1.84 -8.13 17.00
C ILE A 61 -1.94 -7.37 15.67
N LEU A 62 -2.24 -8.10 14.59
CA LEU A 62 -2.56 -7.50 13.30
C LEU A 62 -4.07 -7.28 13.21
N GLY A 63 -4.50 -6.04 13.09
CA GLY A 63 -5.92 -5.69 12.99
C GLY A 63 -6.60 -6.26 11.74
N GLU A 64 -5.87 -6.34 10.64
CA GLU A 64 -6.16 -7.17 9.46
C GLU A 64 -5.05 -8.21 9.32
N SER A 65 -5.42 -9.48 9.14
CA SER A 65 -4.39 -10.54 8.95
C SER A 65 -3.60 -10.36 7.64
N ARG A 66 -4.16 -9.66 6.65
CA ARG A 66 -3.45 -9.26 5.43
C ARG A 66 -2.26 -8.32 5.67
N GLN A 67 -2.21 -7.62 6.81
CA GLN A 67 -1.02 -6.83 7.17
C GLN A 67 0.24 -7.70 7.27
N ALA A 68 0.10 -9.04 7.36
CA ALA A 68 1.21 -9.97 7.26
C ALA A 68 2.03 -9.75 5.98
N TYR A 69 1.42 -9.38 4.84
CA TYR A 69 2.19 -9.11 3.61
C TYR A 69 3.14 -7.93 3.80
N SER A 70 2.70 -6.89 4.53
CA SER A 70 3.48 -5.67 4.77
C SER A 70 4.66 -5.90 5.69
N LEU A 71 4.69 -7.02 6.40
CA LEU A 71 5.74 -7.38 7.33
C LEU A 71 6.62 -8.51 6.82
N LEU A 72 6.09 -9.36 5.94
CA LEU A 72 6.76 -10.60 5.53
C LEU A 72 8.10 -10.35 4.85
N PHE A 73 8.25 -9.28 4.06
CA PHE A 73 9.50 -8.92 3.41
C PHE A 73 10.54 -8.35 4.40
N LEU A 74 10.09 -7.76 5.53
CA LEU A 74 10.97 -7.25 6.59
C LEU A 74 11.36 -8.34 7.60
N GLN A 75 10.41 -9.23 7.92
CA GLN A 75 10.53 -10.28 8.94
C GLN A 75 10.43 -11.68 8.31
N ARG A 76 11.12 -11.87 7.21
CA ARG A 76 11.07 -13.01 6.28
C ARG A 76 10.92 -14.38 6.96
N ASP A 77 11.73 -14.63 7.98
CA ASP A 77 11.89 -15.97 8.52
C ASP A 77 11.14 -16.20 9.86
N ASN A 78 10.73 -15.13 10.55
CA ASN A 78 10.26 -15.20 11.94
C ASN A 78 9.10 -14.25 12.28
N LEU A 79 8.36 -13.77 11.29
CA LEU A 79 7.23 -12.87 11.53
C LEU A 79 6.22 -13.46 12.52
N MET A 80 5.83 -14.73 12.31
CA MET A 80 4.79 -15.38 13.11
C MET A 80 5.22 -15.66 14.56
N ASP A 81 6.51 -15.59 14.88
CA ASP A 81 6.97 -15.73 16.26
C ASP A 81 6.54 -14.54 17.13
N LYS A 82 6.36 -13.38 16.51
CA LYS A 82 5.94 -12.14 17.18
C LYS A 82 4.43 -11.90 17.13
N VAL A 83 3.72 -12.50 16.18
CA VAL A 83 2.25 -12.35 16.06
C VAL A 83 1.56 -13.28 17.04
N VAL A 84 0.71 -12.72 17.91
CA VAL A 84 -0.04 -13.47 18.92
C VAL A 84 -1.51 -13.65 18.56
N ALA A 85 -2.06 -12.77 17.72
CA ALA A 85 -3.41 -12.86 17.16
C ALA A 85 -3.53 -11.97 15.93
N TRP A 86 -4.55 -12.18 15.10
CA TRP A 86 -4.77 -11.37 13.91
C TRP A 86 -6.24 -11.33 13.47
N GLY A 87 -6.58 -10.45 12.50
CA GLY A 87 -7.91 -10.38 11.88
C GLY A 87 -8.25 -11.62 11.07
N THR A 88 -9.48 -11.71 10.58
CA THR A 88 -10.05 -12.92 9.96
C THR A 88 -9.98 -12.93 8.42
N ASP A 89 -9.31 -11.97 7.79
CA ASP A 89 -9.49 -11.62 6.38
C ASP A 89 -8.56 -12.35 5.40
N ILE A 90 -7.32 -12.75 5.79
CA ILE A 90 -6.33 -13.28 4.85
C ILE A 90 -6.78 -14.58 4.15
N GLN A 91 -7.44 -15.49 4.88
CA GLN A 91 -7.85 -16.78 4.33
C GLN A 91 -8.90 -16.66 3.22
N SER A 92 -9.75 -15.63 3.28
CA SER A 92 -10.76 -15.38 2.26
C SER A 92 -10.27 -14.42 1.19
N ALA A 93 -9.55 -13.36 1.57
CA ALA A 93 -9.12 -12.32 0.64
C ALA A 93 -7.87 -12.69 -0.18
N ALA A 94 -6.96 -13.47 0.40
CA ALA A 94 -5.69 -13.87 -0.24
C ALA A 94 -5.28 -15.31 0.15
N PRO A 95 -6.11 -16.32 -0.20
CA PRO A 95 -5.84 -17.70 0.18
C PRO A 95 -4.51 -18.22 -0.38
N ASP A 96 -4.11 -17.78 -1.54
CA ASP A 96 -2.84 -18.13 -2.18
C ASP A 96 -1.60 -17.64 -1.41
N ILE A 97 -1.66 -16.42 -0.83
CA ILE A 97 -0.60 -15.93 0.08
C ILE A 97 -0.65 -16.67 1.41
N TYR A 98 -1.85 -16.89 1.96
CA TYR A 98 -2.02 -17.60 3.22
C TYR A 98 -1.42 -19.00 3.15
N ASP A 99 -1.70 -19.75 2.09
CA ASP A 99 -1.17 -21.10 1.89
C ASP A 99 0.36 -21.12 1.82
N ARG A 100 0.98 -20.12 1.19
CA ARG A 100 2.44 -19.96 1.14
C ARG A 100 3.03 -19.55 2.48
N LEU A 101 2.37 -18.65 3.18
CA LEU A 101 2.77 -18.22 4.51
C LEU A 101 2.78 -19.41 5.49
N VAL A 102 1.73 -20.23 5.49
CA VAL A 102 1.65 -21.43 6.34
C VAL A 102 2.75 -22.44 6.01
N LYS A 103 3.12 -22.58 4.73
CA LYS A 103 4.23 -23.48 4.33
C LYS A 103 5.58 -23.04 4.89
N VAL A 104 5.87 -21.73 4.91
CA VAL A 104 7.16 -21.20 5.38
C VAL A 104 7.17 -20.89 6.87
N GLN A 105 6.01 -20.55 7.44
CA GLN A 105 5.82 -20.25 8.85
C GLN A 105 4.56 -20.95 9.39
N PRO A 106 4.63 -22.26 9.73
CA PRO A 106 3.45 -23.07 10.08
C PRO A 106 2.62 -22.52 11.25
N LYS A 107 3.23 -21.76 12.16
CA LYS A 107 2.54 -21.10 13.28
C LYS A 107 1.39 -20.19 12.80
N ALA A 108 1.43 -19.70 11.58
CA ALA A 108 0.35 -18.89 11.00
C ALA A 108 -1.01 -19.62 11.00
N ALA A 109 -1.02 -20.96 10.87
CA ALA A 109 -2.24 -21.76 10.89
C ALA A 109 -2.84 -21.91 12.30
N GLU A 110 -2.06 -21.64 13.34
CA GLU A 110 -2.43 -21.83 14.74
C GLU A 110 -2.83 -20.52 15.43
N LEU A 111 -2.62 -19.36 14.73
CA LEU A 111 -2.91 -18.07 15.32
C LEU A 111 -4.40 -17.88 15.58
N PRO A 112 -4.77 -17.46 16.82
CA PRO A 112 -6.14 -17.08 17.11
C PRO A 112 -6.54 -15.84 16.30
N THR A 113 -7.83 -15.77 15.97
CA THR A 113 -8.39 -14.62 15.27
C THR A 113 -9.08 -13.67 16.24
N VAL A 114 -8.93 -12.38 16.01
CA VAL A 114 -9.69 -11.32 16.66
C VAL A 114 -10.75 -10.77 15.70
N GLY A 115 -11.74 -10.06 16.22
CA GLY A 115 -12.74 -9.39 15.39
C GLY A 115 -12.15 -8.26 14.52
N SER A 116 -13.01 -7.48 13.91
CA SER A 116 -12.66 -6.35 13.04
C SER A 116 -13.26 -5.06 13.61
N VAL A 117 -12.45 -4.00 13.67
CA VAL A 117 -12.94 -2.67 14.04
C VAL A 117 -14.08 -2.21 13.11
N ALA A 118 -13.92 -2.41 11.80
CA ALA A 118 -14.90 -2.00 10.80
C ALA A 118 -16.24 -2.75 10.90
N LYS A 119 -16.22 -4.01 11.40
CA LYS A 119 -17.45 -4.80 11.65
C LYS A 119 -18.05 -4.53 13.02
N GLY A 120 -17.32 -3.86 13.93
CA GLY A 120 -17.75 -3.59 15.30
C GLY A 120 -17.76 -4.80 16.21
N ASP A 121 -17.09 -5.90 15.85
CA ASP A 121 -17.01 -7.16 16.61
C ASP A 121 -15.66 -7.35 17.32
N LEU A 122 -14.74 -6.36 17.23
CA LEU A 122 -13.51 -6.30 17.99
C LEU A 122 -13.69 -5.45 19.25
N SER A 123 -13.33 -5.99 20.41
CA SER A 123 -13.27 -5.24 21.66
C SER A 123 -11.85 -5.12 22.21
N VAL A 124 -11.62 -4.12 23.08
CA VAL A 124 -10.32 -3.98 23.76
C VAL A 124 -10.06 -5.15 24.71
N GLU A 125 -11.09 -5.67 25.32
CA GLU A 125 -11.03 -6.85 26.19
C GLU A 125 -10.48 -8.06 25.42
N ASN A 126 -10.93 -8.27 24.17
CA ASN A 126 -10.39 -9.32 23.31
C ASN A 126 -8.89 -9.13 23.03
N LEU A 127 -8.44 -7.89 22.84
CA LEU A 127 -7.02 -7.62 22.65
C LEU A 127 -6.20 -7.90 23.91
N LEU A 128 -6.71 -7.52 25.09
CA LEU A 128 -6.01 -7.69 26.36
C LEU A 128 -5.77 -9.16 26.74
N GLU A 129 -6.60 -10.10 26.25
CA GLU A 129 -6.41 -11.54 26.45
C GLU A 129 -5.04 -12.02 25.93
N TYR A 130 -4.49 -11.35 24.91
CA TYR A 130 -3.20 -11.68 24.30
C TYR A 130 -2.04 -10.87 24.89
N ASN A 131 -2.32 -9.88 25.77
CA ASN A 131 -1.32 -8.97 26.35
C ASN A 131 -0.36 -8.39 25.29
N PRO A 132 -0.88 -7.69 24.27
CA PRO A 132 -0.06 -7.19 23.18
C PRO A 132 0.80 -6.00 23.62
N ASP A 133 2.01 -5.90 23.05
CA ASP A 133 2.86 -4.73 23.14
C ASP A 133 2.77 -3.84 21.88
N LEU A 134 2.04 -4.29 20.84
CA LEU A 134 1.67 -3.51 19.68
C LEU A 134 0.38 -4.03 19.03
N PHE A 135 -0.54 -3.12 18.72
CA PHE A 135 -1.65 -3.36 17.81
C PHE A 135 -1.41 -2.60 16.50
N LEU A 136 -1.36 -3.29 15.36
CA LEU A 136 -1.11 -2.70 14.06
C LEU A 136 -2.44 -2.53 13.32
N MET A 137 -2.73 -1.31 12.85
CA MET A 137 -3.92 -0.97 12.08
C MET A 137 -3.57 -0.41 10.70
N THR A 138 -4.46 -0.60 9.73
CA THR A 138 -4.46 0.20 8.51
C THR A 138 -5.08 1.56 8.75
N LEU A 139 -4.81 2.55 7.89
CA LEU A 139 -5.43 3.87 7.98
C LEU A 139 -6.97 3.79 7.91
N GLU A 140 -7.51 2.90 7.07
CA GLU A 140 -8.95 2.64 6.97
C GLU A 140 -9.53 2.11 8.30
N GLN A 141 -8.84 1.18 8.96
CA GLN A 141 -9.24 0.69 10.29
C GLN A 141 -9.17 1.78 11.35
N TYR A 142 -8.12 2.61 11.31
CA TYR A 142 -7.98 3.72 12.25
C TYR A 142 -9.09 4.75 12.11
N GLU A 143 -9.48 5.11 10.88
CA GLU A 143 -10.62 6.00 10.64
C GLU A 143 -11.92 5.41 11.21
N ALA A 144 -12.15 4.12 10.99
CA ALA A 144 -13.29 3.41 11.60
C ALA A 144 -13.20 3.36 13.13
N ALA A 145 -12.00 3.14 13.68
CA ALA A 145 -11.75 3.17 15.12
C ALA A 145 -12.10 4.52 15.75
N LYS A 146 -11.69 5.63 15.12
CA LYS A 146 -12.02 6.98 15.56
C LYS A 146 -13.54 7.23 15.55
N GLN A 147 -14.21 6.84 14.48
CA GLN A 147 -15.67 6.98 14.39
C GLN A 147 -16.40 6.19 15.49
N ALA A 148 -15.88 5.02 15.86
CA ALA A 148 -16.43 4.16 16.90
C ALA A 148 -15.94 4.49 18.33
N GLY A 149 -14.99 5.44 18.50
CA GLY A 149 -14.34 5.75 19.77
C GLY A 149 -13.47 4.58 20.30
N PHE A 150 -13.04 3.69 19.41
CA PHE A 150 -12.21 2.54 19.77
C PHE A 150 -10.77 2.95 20.06
N ASP A 151 -10.24 3.96 19.37
CA ASP A 151 -8.93 4.57 19.61
C ASP A 151 -8.79 5.07 21.04
N ALA A 152 -9.79 5.81 21.56
CA ALA A 152 -9.80 6.28 22.95
C ALA A 152 -9.84 5.13 23.97
N LYS A 153 -10.45 4.00 23.62
CA LYS A 153 -10.43 2.79 24.48
C LYS A 153 -9.05 2.13 24.47
N LEU A 154 -8.37 2.08 23.32
CA LEU A 154 -6.97 1.58 23.24
C LEU A 154 -6.03 2.44 24.10
N ASP A 155 -6.17 3.77 24.02
CA ASP A 155 -5.37 4.70 24.83
C ASP A 155 -5.64 4.50 26.33
N SER A 156 -6.90 4.34 26.73
CA SER A 156 -7.30 4.07 28.13
C SER A 156 -6.75 2.76 28.65
N ALA A 157 -6.70 1.73 27.80
CA ALA A 157 -6.13 0.43 28.09
C ALA A 157 -4.58 0.38 27.99
N LYS A 158 -3.96 1.47 27.55
CA LYS A 158 -2.52 1.61 27.30
C LYS A 158 -1.97 0.55 26.34
N ILE A 159 -2.75 0.20 25.33
CA ILE A 159 -2.31 -0.66 24.23
C ILE A 159 -1.67 0.24 23.16
N PRO A 160 -0.34 0.18 22.95
CA PRO A 160 0.29 0.95 21.87
C PRO A 160 -0.23 0.48 20.51
N TYR A 161 -0.49 1.41 19.60
CA TYR A 161 -0.87 1.06 18.24
C TYR A 161 -0.22 1.96 17.20
N LEU A 162 0.11 1.40 16.05
CA LEU A 162 0.67 2.09 14.89
C LEU A 162 -0.27 1.95 13.70
N VAL A 163 -0.29 2.99 12.87
CA VAL A 163 -1.13 3.07 11.67
C VAL A 163 -0.25 3.07 10.43
N THR A 164 -0.50 2.13 9.52
CA THR A 164 0.15 2.04 8.20
C THR A 164 -0.86 2.29 7.08
N ASP A 165 -0.38 2.70 5.92
CA ASP A 165 -1.24 2.86 4.76
C ASP A 165 -0.50 2.51 3.46
N PHE A 166 -1.01 1.49 2.79
CA PHE A 166 -0.65 1.10 1.43
C PHE A 166 -1.88 1.16 0.52
N ARG A 167 -3.04 1.49 1.08
CA ARG A 167 -4.35 1.35 0.47
C ARG A 167 -4.98 2.69 0.07
N LYS A 168 -5.11 3.62 1.01
CA LYS A 168 -5.82 4.89 0.75
C LYS A 168 -4.97 5.86 -0.07
N LYS A 169 -3.74 6.08 0.34
CA LYS A 169 -2.79 7.01 -0.26
C LYS A 169 -1.43 6.35 -0.52
N PRO A 170 -1.38 5.33 -1.41
CA PRO A 170 -0.13 4.57 -1.62
C PRO A 170 1.01 5.44 -2.15
N VAL A 171 0.71 6.48 -2.92
CA VAL A 171 1.74 7.39 -3.47
C VAL A 171 2.44 8.16 -2.35
N GLU A 172 1.70 8.63 -1.35
CA GLU A 172 2.22 9.44 -0.25
C GLU A 172 2.76 8.59 0.90
N ASN A 173 2.07 7.48 1.22
CA ASN A 173 2.23 6.80 2.49
C ASN A 173 3.08 5.53 2.46
N THR A 174 3.41 4.97 1.28
CA THR A 174 4.18 3.72 1.20
C THR A 174 5.54 3.85 1.89
N HIS A 175 6.31 4.91 1.59
CA HIS A 175 7.63 5.11 2.21
C HIS A 175 7.53 5.27 3.73
N THR A 176 6.62 6.12 4.19
CA THR A 176 6.41 6.34 5.64
C THR A 176 6.03 5.04 6.32
N SER A 177 5.09 4.27 5.75
CA SER A 177 4.64 2.98 6.30
C SER A 177 5.77 1.96 6.39
N VAL A 178 6.60 1.84 5.35
CA VAL A 178 7.76 0.92 5.35
C VAL A 178 8.79 1.32 6.40
N ARG A 179 9.13 2.62 6.49
CA ARG A 179 10.10 3.12 7.47
C ARG A 179 9.63 2.94 8.91
N LEU A 180 8.37 3.28 9.21
CA LEU A 180 7.84 3.09 10.56
C LEU A 180 7.82 1.63 10.99
N LEU A 181 7.52 0.71 10.06
CA LEU A 181 7.62 -0.73 10.32
C LEU A 181 9.07 -1.15 10.54
N GLY A 182 10.00 -0.68 9.72
CA GLY A 182 11.43 -0.91 9.91
C GLY A 182 11.92 -0.46 11.28
N GLN A 183 11.52 0.72 11.73
CA GLN A 183 11.84 1.27 13.05
C GLN A 183 11.21 0.43 14.17
N ALA A 184 9.91 0.17 14.10
CA ALA A 184 9.17 -0.56 15.12
C ALA A 184 9.75 -1.97 15.33
N PHE A 185 10.15 -2.64 14.25
CA PHE A 185 10.67 -4.01 14.31
C PHE A 185 12.20 -4.10 14.48
N GLY A 186 12.91 -2.96 14.51
CA GLY A 186 14.36 -2.92 14.66
C GLY A 186 15.11 -3.42 13.42
N VAL A 187 14.52 -3.24 12.23
CA VAL A 187 15.04 -3.69 10.92
C VAL A 187 15.08 -2.55 9.90
N SER A 188 15.44 -1.35 10.35
CA SER A 188 15.48 -0.15 9.51
C SER A 188 16.37 -0.31 8.27
N ASP A 189 17.49 -1.01 8.39
CA ASP A 189 18.38 -1.27 7.24
C ASP A 189 17.67 -2.07 6.13
N LYS A 190 16.87 -3.08 6.50
CA LYS A 190 16.07 -3.86 5.53
C LYS A 190 14.96 -3.02 4.90
N ALA A 191 14.35 -2.13 5.69
CA ALA A 191 13.36 -1.21 5.18
C ALA A 191 13.95 -0.25 4.13
N GLU A 192 15.13 0.33 4.38
CA GLU A 192 15.80 1.21 3.43
C GLU A 192 16.36 0.45 2.22
N GLU A 193 16.82 -0.80 2.37
CA GLU A 193 17.18 -1.67 1.25
C GLU A 193 15.98 -1.91 0.31
N PHE A 194 14.82 -2.23 0.88
CA PHE A 194 13.60 -2.38 0.11
C PHE A 194 13.17 -1.05 -0.55
N LEU A 195 13.22 0.07 0.15
CA LEU A 195 12.86 1.38 -0.41
C LEU A 195 13.82 1.79 -1.53
N THR A 196 15.10 1.47 -1.43
CA THR A 196 16.07 1.68 -2.52
C THR A 196 15.67 0.90 -3.76
N TYR A 197 15.27 -0.35 -3.60
CA TYR A 197 14.76 -1.17 -4.69
C TYR A 197 13.44 -0.60 -5.26
N TYR A 198 12.49 -0.26 -4.39
CA TYR A 198 11.23 0.35 -4.75
C TYR A 198 11.44 1.63 -5.58
N ASP A 199 12.29 2.53 -5.10
CA ASP A 199 12.60 3.81 -5.75
C ASP A 199 13.27 3.62 -7.11
N SER A 200 14.09 2.60 -7.28
CA SER A 200 14.72 2.29 -8.57
C SER A 200 13.71 1.96 -9.66
N LEU A 201 12.54 1.45 -9.29
CA LEU A 201 11.44 1.11 -10.21
C LEU A 201 10.42 2.26 -10.35
N VAL A 202 10.03 2.87 -9.24
CA VAL A 202 8.90 3.82 -9.20
C VAL A 202 9.32 5.23 -9.62
N ASN A 203 10.48 5.73 -9.18
CA ASN A 203 10.90 7.11 -9.49
C ASN A 203 11.05 7.38 -11.00
N PRO A 204 11.63 6.48 -11.82
CA PRO A 204 11.68 6.68 -13.27
C PRO A 204 10.28 6.78 -13.90
N VAL A 205 9.30 5.99 -13.40
CA VAL A 205 7.90 6.06 -13.84
C VAL A 205 7.28 7.41 -13.50
N LEU A 206 7.45 7.87 -12.26
CA LEU A 206 6.92 9.16 -11.80
C LEU A 206 7.49 10.33 -12.60
N GLU A 207 8.79 10.32 -12.88
CA GLU A 207 9.44 11.39 -13.67
C GLU A 207 8.96 11.38 -15.12
N ALA A 208 8.87 10.24 -15.76
CA ALA A 208 8.35 10.13 -17.13
C ALA A 208 6.87 10.55 -17.20
N ALA A 209 6.07 10.19 -16.20
CA ALA A 209 4.65 10.57 -16.14
C ALA A 209 4.44 12.08 -15.98
N LYS A 210 5.31 12.77 -15.22
CA LYS A 210 5.29 14.24 -15.10
C LYS A 210 5.55 14.94 -16.45
N ALA A 211 6.38 14.35 -17.29
CA ALA A 211 6.71 14.88 -18.60
C ALA A 211 5.60 14.66 -19.65
N LYS A 212 4.68 13.73 -19.41
CA LYS A 212 3.58 13.39 -20.32
C LYS A 212 2.44 14.42 -20.21
N ALA A 213 2.11 15.09 -21.33
CA ALA A 213 1.01 16.05 -21.34
C ALA A 213 -0.32 15.38 -21.01
N GLU A 214 -1.21 16.08 -20.30
CA GLU A 214 -2.51 15.52 -19.88
C GLU A 214 -3.35 15.05 -21.08
N ALA A 215 -3.31 15.76 -22.20
CA ALA A 215 -4.02 15.40 -23.42
C ALA A 215 -3.55 14.08 -24.05
N ASP A 216 -2.32 13.66 -23.76
CA ASP A 216 -1.72 12.43 -24.28
C ASP A 216 -1.91 11.23 -23.33
N ARG A 217 -2.53 11.46 -22.17
CA ARG A 217 -2.77 10.41 -21.18
C ARG A 217 -4.02 9.62 -21.55
N PRO A 218 -3.93 8.28 -21.67
CA PRO A 218 -5.11 7.46 -21.94
C PRO A 218 -6.11 7.52 -20.78
N SER A 219 -7.38 7.45 -21.07
CA SER A 219 -8.44 7.27 -20.09
C SER A 219 -8.46 5.81 -19.61
N VAL A 220 -8.42 5.61 -18.29
CA VAL A 220 -8.30 4.29 -17.67
C VAL A 220 -9.47 4.03 -16.73
N PHE A 221 -10.15 2.91 -16.93
CA PHE A 221 -11.11 2.39 -15.96
C PHE A 221 -10.50 1.24 -15.18
N VAL A 222 -10.32 1.44 -13.85
CA VAL A 222 -9.90 0.37 -12.95
C VAL A 222 -11.12 -0.37 -12.45
N TRP A 223 -11.32 -1.60 -12.92
CA TRP A 223 -12.44 -2.43 -12.49
C TRP A 223 -12.03 -3.25 -11.26
N ARG A 224 -12.50 -2.80 -10.10
CA ARG A 224 -12.19 -3.43 -8.81
C ARG A 224 -12.95 -4.73 -8.63
N SER A 225 -12.22 -5.84 -8.50
CA SER A 225 -12.72 -7.17 -8.13
C SER A 225 -13.97 -7.59 -8.92
N PRO A 226 -13.94 -7.56 -10.28
CA PRO A 226 -15.07 -8.04 -11.07
C PRO A 226 -15.46 -9.45 -10.65
N GLY A 227 -16.76 -9.74 -10.62
CA GLY A 227 -17.32 -11.03 -10.18
C GLY A 227 -17.46 -11.17 -8.64
N ILE A 228 -16.61 -10.50 -7.85
CA ILE A 228 -16.70 -10.48 -6.39
C ILE A 228 -17.41 -9.23 -5.89
N SER A 229 -17.05 -8.07 -6.42
CA SER A 229 -17.73 -6.80 -6.17
C SER A 229 -18.89 -6.58 -7.15
N GLU A 230 -19.73 -5.59 -6.88
CA GLU A 230 -20.76 -5.14 -7.84
C GLU A 230 -20.12 -4.72 -9.16
N PRO A 231 -20.79 -4.94 -10.31
CA PRO A 231 -20.32 -4.46 -11.61
C PRO A 231 -20.04 -2.96 -11.58
N GLY A 232 -18.94 -2.54 -12.21
CA GLY A 232 -18.54 -1.13 -12.27
C GLY A 232 -17.88 -0.60 -10.99
N ARG A 233 -17.61 -1.42 -9.97
CA ARG A 233 -16.87 -0.99 -8.79
C ARG A 233 -15.47 -0.51 -9.18
N THR A 234 -15.08 0.69 -8.71
CA THR A 234 -13.82 1.35 -9.10
C THR A 234 -13.21 2.15 -7.94
N PHE A 235 -12.03 2.69 -8.16
CA PHE A 235 -11.33 3.60 -7.25
C PHE A 235 -11.37 5.03 -7.79
N GLY A 236 -11.64 6.00 -6.89
CA GLY A 236 -11.50 7.42 -7.14
C GLY A 236 -10.05 7.89 -6.96
N GLU A 237 -9.86 8.90 -6.11
CA GLU A 237 -8.53 9.45 -5.78
C GLU A 237 -7.79 8.63 -4.71
N SER A 238 -7.89 7.34 -4.78
CA SER A 238 -7.26 6.41 -3.83
C SER A 238 -6.70 5.20 -4.56
N ASN A 239 -5.87 4.44 -3.88
CA ASN A 239 -5.45 3.11 -4.27
C ASN A 239 -4.86 3.04 -5.71
N PHE A 240 -5.26 2.05 -6.51
CA PHE A 240 -4.85 1.94 -7.91
C PHE A 240 -5.27 3.15 -8.76
N GLY A 241 -6.30 3.90 -8.36
CA GLY A 241 -6.66 5.16 -9.02
C GLY A 241 -5.55 6.20 -8.94
N GLN A 242 -4.89 6.34 -7.78
CA GLN A 242 -3.70 7.19 -7.63
C GLN A 242 -2.54 6.66 -8.49
N ILE A 243 -2.30 5.33 -8.48
CA ILE A 243 -1.19 4.74 -9.23
C ILE A 243 -1.39 4.92 -10.75
N VAL A 244 -2.62 4.76 -11.25
CA VAL A 244 -2.95 5.08 -12.67
C VAL A 244 -2.53 6.51 -13.03
N THR A 245 -2.89 7.48 -12.19
CA THR A 245 -2.56 8.88 -12.43
C THR A 245 -1.05 9.12 -12.31
N ALA A 246 -0.41 8.54 -11.30
CA ALA A 246 1.02 8.67 -11.05
C ALA A 246 1.90 8.02 -12.14
N SER A 247 1.37 7.02 -12.85
CA SER A 247 2.04 6.34 -13.98
C SER A 247 1.60 6.84 -15.37
N GLY A 248 0.94 8.00 -15.45
CA GLY A 248 0.72 8.73 -16.71
C GLY A 248 -0.60 8.44 -17.41
N GLY A 249 -1.62 7.93 -16.71
CA GLY A 249 -3.01 7.79 -17.20
C GLY A 249 -3.97 8.80 -16.59
N ASN A 250 -5.19 8.81 -17.08
CA ASN A 250 -6.33 9.55 -16.54
C ASN A 250 -7.32 8.55 -15.92
N ASN A 251 -7.37 8.46 -14.59
CA ASN A 251 -8.30 7.60 -13.91
C ASN A 251 -9.74 8.10 -14.08
N LEU A 252 -10.61 7.31 -14.73
CA LEU A 252 -12.01 7.67 -14.90
C LEU A 252 -12.78 7.70 -13.58
N GLY A 253 -12.35 6.92 -12.59
CA GLY A 253 -12.98 6.93 -11.27
C GLY A 253 -13.01 8.32 -10.64
N THR A 254 -11.96 9.12 -10.79
CA THR A 254 -11.92 10.51 -10.25
C THR A 254 -12.98 11.45 -10.83
N LYS A 255 -13.50 11.12 -12.03
CA LYS A 255 -14.51 11.93 -12.73
C LYS A 255 -15.94 11.39 -12.55
N LEU A 256 -16.07 10.10 -12.27
CA LEU A 256 -17.36 9.40 -12.31
C LEU A 256 -17.93 9.02 -10.94
N ILE A 257 -17.10 9.08 -9.90
CA ILE A 257 -17.53 8.78 -8.53
C ILE A 257 -17.01 9.84 -7.56
N ASP A 258 -17.73 9.99 -6.43
CA ASP A 258 -17.26 10.80 -5.31
C ASP A 258 -16.49 9.94 -4.30
N GLY A 259 -15.38 10.48 -3.79
CA GLY A 259 -14.57 9.85 -2.74
C GLY A 259 -13.62 8.72 -3.21
N ASP A 260 -13.22 7.89 -2.26
CA ASP A 260 -12.12 6.92 -2.44
C ASP A 260 -12.49 5.75 -3.36
N ALA A 261 -13.74 5.28 -3.29
CA ALA A 261 -14.22 4.17 -4.11
C ALA A 261 -15.75 4.24 -4.28
N GLY A 262 -16.21 3.84 -5.45
CA GLY A 262 -17.64 3.87 -5.80
C GLY A 262 -17.97 2.90 -6.91
N THR A 263 -19.19 3.02 -7.46
CA THR A 263 -19.67 2.19 -8.56
C THR A 263 -20.08 3.08 -9.72
N VAL A 264 -19.57 2.80 -10.91
CA VAL A 264 -19.94 3.43 -12.19
C VAL A 264 -20.93 2.54 -12.91
N THR A 265 -21.98 3.10 -13.47
CA THR A 265 -22.97 2.30 -14.23
C THR A 265 -22.43 1.92 -15.61
N ALA A 266 -23.02 0.89 -16.22
CA ALA A 266 -22.66 0.48 -17.58
C ALA A 266 -22.88 1.63 -18.58
N GLU A 267 -23.97 2.40 -18.44
CA GLU A 267 -24.27 3.55 -19.29
C GLU A 267 -23.20 4.66 -19.17
N GLN A 268 -22.71 4.94 -17.95
CA GLN A 268 -21.63 5.90 -17.75
C GLN A 268 -20.34 5.42 -18.41
N LEU A 269 -20.01 4.12 -18.31
CA LEU A 269 -18.83 3.53 -18.98
C LEU A 269 -18.96 3.57 -20.51
N ILE A 270 -20.14 3.20 -21.06
CA ILE A 270 -20.40 3.29 -22.49
C ILE A 270 -20.28 4.73 -22.99
N ALA A 271 -20.79 5.70 -22.24
CA ALA A 271 -20.64 7.12 -22.59
C ALA A 271 -19.19 7.61 -22.51
N SER A 272 -18.38 7.05 -21.58
CA SER A 272 -16.99 7.48 -21.36
C SER A 272 -16.00 6.78 -22.28
N GLN A 273 -16.31 5.57 -22.79
CA GLN A 273 -15.45 4.77 -23.67
C GLN A 273 -13.98 4.76 -23.24
N PRO A 274 -13.62 4.11 -22.10
CA PRO A 274 -12.24 4.06 -21.62
C PRO A 274 -11.29 3.52 -22.70
N ASP A 275 -10.11 4.14 -22.82
CA ASP A 275 -9.05 3.64 -23.70
C ASP A 275 -8.49 2.32 -23.17
N ILE A 276 -8.41 2.18 -21.83
CA ILE A 276 -7.84 1.04 -21.15
C ILE A 276 -8.77 0.59 -20.01
N ILE A 277 -8.92 -0.72 -19.88
CA ILE A 277 -9.56 -1.36 -18.72
C ILE A 277 -8.51 -2.15 -17.96
N ILE A 278 -8.37 -1.89 -16.66
CA ILE A 278 -7.51 -2.65 -15.74
C ILE A 278 -8.41 -3.35 -14.72
N ALA A 279 -8.58 -4.65 -14.85
CA ALA A 279 -9.35 -5.46 -13.90
C ALA A 279 -8.44 -5.98 -12.78
N THR A 280 -8.85 -5.80 -11.53
CA THR A 280 -8.12 -6.44 -10.44
C THR A 280 -8.61 -7.86 -10.23
N GLY A 281 -7.68 -8.81 -10.05
CA GLY A 281 -7.98 -10.24 -9.91
C GLY A 281 -7.26 -10.89 -8.74
N GLY A 282 -7.69 -12.08 -8.37
CA GLY A 282 -7.10 -12.82 -7.27
C GLY A 282 -7.44 -14.31 -7.33
N ASP A 283 -7.07 -15.06 -6.29
CA ASP A 283 -7.45 -16.45 -6.10
C ASP A 283 -8.63 -16.53 -5.11
N TRP A 284 -9.84 -16.28 -5.60
CA TRP A 284 -11.02 -16.07 -4.76
C TRP A 284 -12.06 -17.19 -4.79
N GLU A 285 -11.67 -18.40 -5.09
CA GLU A 285 -12.60 -19.55 -5.19
C GLU A 285 -13.50 -19.73 -3.97
N LYS A 286 -13.02 -19.33 -2.80
CA LYS A 286 -13.74 -19.42 -1.52
C LYS A 286 -14.54 -18.17 -1.16
N GLN A 287 -14.45 -17.11 -1.96
CA GLN A 287 -15.22 -15.89 -1.72
C GLN A 287 -16.64 -15.98 -2.29
N LYS A 288 -17.58 -15.30 -1.62
CA LYS A 288 -18.93 -15.15 -2.15
C LYS A 288 -18.89 -14.26 -3.39
N VAL A 289 -19.35 -14.79 -4.52
CA VAL A 289 -19.54 -14.05 -5.76
C VAL A 289 -20.72 -13.09 -5.61
N SER A 290 -20.64 -11.89 -6.18
CA SER A 290 -21.75 -10.94 -6.21
C SER A 290 -22.91 -11.50 -7.02
N GLU A 291 -24.14 -11.39 -6.50
CA GLU A 291 -25.36 -11.80 -7.21
C GLU A 291 -25.75 -10.84 -8.34
N LYS A 292 -25.10 -9.67 -8.43
CA LYS A 292 -25.36 -8.62 -9.41
C LYS A 292 -24.52 -8.74 -10.69
N THR A 293 -23.58 -9.67 -10.74
CA THR A 293 -22.68 -9.88 -11.88
C THR A 293 -22.98 -11.20 -12.59
N VAL A 294 -22.74 -11.24 -13.89
CA VAL A 294 -22.87 -12.47 -14.71
C VAL A 294 -21.54 -13.16 -14.96
N ILE A 295 -20.43 -12.52 -14.57
CA ILE A 295 -19.08 -13.00 -14.76
C ILE A 295 -18.48 -13.61 -13.48
N LYS A 296 -17.46 -14.43 -13.67
CA LYS A 296 -16.60 -14.86 -12.57
C LYS A 296 -15.47 -13.83 -12.35
N TYR A 297 -14.77 -13.95 -11.20
CA TYR A 297 -13.60 -13.12 -10.94
C TYR A 297 -12.44 -13.43 -11.91
N VAL A 298 -11.56 -12.46 -12.11
CA VAL A 298 -10.31 -12.66 -12.85
C VAL A 298 -9.33 -13.46 -11.99
N LYS A 299 -8.90 -14.61 -12.47
CA LYS A 299 -7.93 -15.48 -11.79
C LYS A 299 -6.53 -14.91 -11.96
N LEU A 300 -5.94 -14.45 -10.85
CA LEU A 300 -4.58 -13.93 -10.74
C LEU A 300 -3.98 -14.35 -9.40
N GLY A 301 -2.66 -14.27 -9.29
CA GLY A 301 -1.92 -14.58 -8.08
C GLY A 301 -1.09 -15.85 -8.20
N TYR A 302 -0.63 -16.34 -7.08
CA TYR A 302 0.37 -17.39 -7.02
C TYR A 302 -0.07 -18.76 -7.56
N ASN A 303 -1.36 -19.04 -7.63
CA ASN A 303 -1.90 -20.30 -8.14
C ASN A 303 -2.53 -20.17 -9.54
N ALA A 304 -2.43 -18.99 -10.17
CA ALA A 304 -2.99 -18.76 -11.49
C ALA A 304 -2.08 -19.30 -12.60
N THR A 305 -2.69 -19.79 -13.68
CA THR A 305 -1.98 -20.09 -14.93
C THR A 305 -2.30 -19.02 -15.99
N PRO A 306 -1.42 -18.83 -17.00
CA PRO A 306 -1.69 -17.90 -18.11
C PRO A 306 -3.01 -18.21 -18.83
N GLU A 307 -3.36 -19.48 -19.01
CA GLU A 307 -4.58 -19.93 -19.66
C GLU A 307 -5.82 -19.52 -18.85
N GLU A 308 -5.85 -19.81 -17.54
CA GLU A 308 -6.96 -19.44 -16.66
C GLU A 308 -7.11 -17.91 -16.58
N THR A 309 -6.00 -17.19 -16.48
CA THR A 309 -6.01 -15.72 -16.45
C THR A 309 -6.60 -15.16 -17.75
N ASN A 310 -6.13 -15.61 -18.91
CA ASN A 310 -6.64 -15.14 -20.20
C ASN A 310 -8.13 -15.49 -20.39
N GLN A 311 -8.54 -16.70 -20.01
CA GLN A 311 -9.95 -17.11 -20.07
C GLN A 311 -10.82 -16.22 -19.19
N THR A 312 -10.40 -15.93 -17.95
CA THR A 312 -11.18 -15.12 -17.01
C THR A 312 -11.17 -13.64 -17.37
N LEU A 313 -10.10 -13.11 -17.98
CA LEU A 313 -10.09 -11.77 -18.56
C LEU A 313 -11.07 -11.67 -19.75
N GLY A 314 -11.11 -12.68 -20.62
CA GLY A 314 -12.04 -12.70 -21.76
C GLY A 314 -13.51 -12.68 -21.37
N GLN A 315 -13.87 -13.24 -20.22
CA GLN A 315 -15.24 -13.23 -19.70
C GLN A 315 -15.73 -11.84 -19.29
N LEU A 316 -14.85 -10.88 -19.06
CA LEU A 316 -15.22 -9.53 -18.63
C LEU A 316 -16.17 -8.84 -19.63
N SER A 317 -16.00 -9.09 -20.93
CA SER A 317 -16.89 -8.56 -21.99
C SER A 317 -18.32 -9.09 -21.90
N SER A 318 -18.55 -10.18 -21.19
CA SER A 318 -19.89 -10.77 -21.00
C SER A 318 -20.70 -10.06 -19.91
N GLU A 319 -20.10 -9.15 -19.14
CA GLU A 319 -20.86 -8.32 -18.22
C GLU A 319 -21.81 -7.40 -18.99
N THR A 320 -23.01 -7.18 -18.43
CA THR A 320 -24.09 -6.48 -19.12
C THR A 320 -23.68 -5.07 -19.58
N GLY A 321 -23.70 -4.82 -20.89
CA GLY A 321 -23.32 -3.55 -21.52
C GLY A 321 -21.81 -3.38 -21.77
N TYR A 322 -20.95 -4.26 -21.26
CA TYR A 322 -19.50 -4.06 -21.35
C TYR A 322 -18.91 -4.50 -22.70
N SER A 323 -19.61 -5.36 -23.44
CA SER A 323 -19.20 -5.72 -24.81
C SER A 323 -19.14 -4.53 -25.79
N GLU A 324 -19.81 -3.41 -25.45
CA GLU A 324 -19.80 -2.18 -26.26
C GLU A 324 -18.59 -1.27 -26.01
N LEU A 325 -17.76 -1.59 -25.01
CA LEU A 325 -16.57 -0.81 -24.70
C LEU A 325 -15.45 -1.10 -25.70
N LYS A 326 -14.93 -0.03 -26.35
CA LYS A 326 -13.88 -0.18 -27.38
C LYS A 326 -12.61 -0.86 -26.86
N ALA A 327 -12.31 -0.72 -25.56
CA ALA A 327 -11.14 -1.36 -24.95
C ALA A 327 -11.12 -2.89 -25.15
N PHE A 328 -12.29 -3.55 -25.28
CA PHE A 328 -12.35 -4.99 -25.60
C PHE A 328 -12.01 -5.25 -27.07
N SER A 329 -12.58 -4.47 -28.00
CA SER A 329 -12.27 -4.62 -29.45
C SER A 329 -10.80 -4.32 -29.75
N ASP A 330 -10.23 -3.35 -29.04
CA ASP A 330 -8.85 -2.88 -29.22
C ASP A 330 -7.84 -3.71 -28.40
N LYS A 331 -8.33 -4.73 -27.66
CA LYS A 331 -7.53 -5.58 -26.76
C LYS A 331 -6.70 -4.75 -25.75
N GLN A 332 -7.28 -3.69 -25.23
CA GLN A 332 -6.70 -2.84 -24.19
C GLN A 332 -7.32 -3.18 -22.82
N VAL A 333 -7.41 -4.48 -22.53
CA VAL A 333 -7.92 -5.03 -21.28
C VAL A 333 -6.79 -5.79 -20.58
N TYR A 334 -6.57 -5.43 -19.33
CA TYR A 334 -5.47 -5.94 -18.52
C TYR A 334 -5.96 -6.45 -17.18
N GLY A 335 -5.19 -7.35 -16.59
CA GLY A 335 -5.41 -7.86 -15.25
C GLY A 335 -4.23 -7.53 -14.35
N ILE A 336 -4.50 -7.09 -13.12
CA ILE A 336 -3.50 -6.85 -12.08
C ILE A 336 -3.87 -7.57 -10.80
N TYR A 337 -2.89 -8.18 -10.13
CA TYR A 337 -3.11 -8.89 -8.88
C TYR A 337 -3.65 -7.95 -7.80
N HIS A 338 -4.81 -8.29 -7.25
CA HIS A 338 -5.55 -7.40 -6.36
C HIS A 338 -4.80 -7.07 -5.08
N GLN A 339 -4.04 -8.04 -4.52
CA GLN A 339 -3.39 -7.84 -3.23
C GLN A 339 -2.27 -6.79 -3.24
N LEU A 340 -1.81 -6.37 -4.42
CA LEU A 340 -0.90 -5.22 -4.54
C LEU A 340 -1.51 -3.92 -4.01
N TYR A 341 -2.86 -3.86 -3.94
CA TYR A 341 -3.60 -2.67 -3.49
C TYR A 341 -3.41 -2.36 -2.00
N ASP A 342 -2.93 -3.31 -1.23
CA ASP A 342 -2.81 -3.25 0.24
C ASP A 342 -1.42 -3.69 0.73
N ALA A 343 -0.42 -3.59 -0.13
CA ALA A 343 0.91 -4.10 0.11
C ALA A 343 1.99 -3.08 -0.27
N PRO A 344 3.13 -3.08 0.43
CA PRO A 344 4.24 -2.17 0.13
C PRO A 344 4.88 -2.45 -1.24
N TYR A 345 4.71 -3.63 -1.80
CA TYR A 345 5.21 -4.02 -3.12
C TYR A 345 4.25 -3.64 -4.28
N ASN A 346 3.48 -2.57 -4.09
CA ASN A 346 2.64 -1.95 -5.12
C ASN A 346 3.44 -1.34 -6.29
N PHE A 347 4.78 -1.29 -6.20
CA PHE A 347 5.66 -0.90 -7.30
C PHE A 347 5.35 -1.70 -8.58
N LEU A 348 4.89 -2.95 -8.46
CA LEU A 348 4.54 -3.76 -9.62
C LEU A 348 3.40 -3.13 -10.44
N ALA A 349 2.45 -2.48 -9.77
CA ALA A 349 1.39 -1.76 -10.46
C ALA A 349 1.93 -0.52 -11.19
N TYR A 350 2.94 0.20 -10.65
CA TYR A 350 3.57 1.31 -11.35
C TYR A 350 4.28 0.84 -12.63
N VAL A 351 5.02 -0.27 -12.56
CA VAL A 351 5.73 -0.84 -13.72
C VAL A 351 4.72 -1.29 -14.77
N ALA A 352 3.69 -2.06 -14.38
CA ALA A 352 2.67 -2.56 -15.31
C ALA A 352 1.86 -1.42 -15.93
N PHE A 353 1.41 -0.47 -15.12
CA PHE A 353 0.57 0.63 -15.63
C PHE A 353 1.34 1.59 -16.52
N ALA A 354 2.63 1.83 -16.25
CA ALA A 354 3.48 2.61 -17.14
C ALA A 354 3.52 2.00 -18.56
N GLU A 355 3.79 0.69 -18.65
CA GLU A 355 3.79 -0.05 -19.91
C GLU A 355 2.43 0.03 -20.61
N TRP A 356 1.35 -0.32 -19.89
CA TRP A 356 -0.01 -0.40 -20.47
C TRP A 356 -0.55 0.95 -20.91
N GLN A 357 -0.13 2.03 -20.27
CA GLN A 357 -0.49 3.40 -20.61
C GLN A 357 0.45 4.02 -21.67
N GLY A 358 1.36 3.22 -22.23
CA GLY A 358 2.27 3.65 -23.28
C GLY A 358 3.31 4.69 -22.80
N LEU A 359 3.63 4.67 -21.51
CA LEU A 359 4.69 5.53 -20.96
C LEU A 359 6.05 4.90 -21.28
N LYS A 360 6.92 5.65 -21.95
CA LYS A 360 8.28 5.18 -22.23
C LYS A 360 9.18 5.53 -21.05
N VAL A 361 9.75 4.50 -20.44
CA VAL A 361 10.68 4.63 -19.32
C VAL A 361 11.92 3.80 -19.64
N ASP A 362 13.04 4.48 -19.89
CA ASP A 362 14.29 3.80 -20.24
C ASP A 362 14.82 2.99 -19.03
N GLY A 363 15.20 1.73 -19.28
CA GLY A 363 15.78 0.85 -18.28
C GLY A 363 14.78 0.26 -17.28
N LEU A 364 13.47 0.50 -17.46
CA LEU A 364 12.46 -0.16 -16.65
C LEU A 364 12.43 -1.67 -17.00
N PRO A 365 12.52 -2.58 -16.02
CA PRO A 365 12.44 -4.01 -16.30
C PRO A 365 11.01 -4.42 -16.69
N GLU A 366 10.90 -5.54 -17.38
CA GLU A 366 9.62 -6.21 -17.59
C GLU A 366 8.95 -6.55 -16.24
N VAL A 367 7.63 -6.56 -16.21
CA VAL A 367 6.83 -6.75 -14.98
C VAL A 367 7.22 -8.04 -14.24
N ASP A 368 7.32 -9.17 -14.97
CA ASP A 368 7.65 -10.46 -14.38
C ASP A 368 9.11 -10.52 -13.87
N ALA A 369 10.02 -9.80 -14.52
CA ALA A 369 11.40 -9.70 -14.07
C ALA A 369 11.52 -8.93 -12.76
N ALA A 370 10.84 -7.77 -12.66
CA ALA A 370 10.79 -6.99 -11.43
C ALA A 370 10.17 -7.77 -10.27
N TRP A 371 9.10 -8.52 -10.54
CA TRP A 371 8.43 -9.34 -9.54
C TRP A 371 9.27 -10.51 -9.06
N SER A 372 9.96 -11.18 -9.99
CA SER A 372 10.87 -12.30 -9.67
C SER A 372 12.05 -11.82 -8.82
N GLU A 373 12.66 -10.70 -9.20
CA GLU A 373 13.76 -10.09 -8.44
C GLU A 373 13.36 -9.70 -7.02
N PHE A 374 12.17 -9.09 -6.84
CA PHE A 374 11.63 -8.78 -5.52
C PHE A 374 11.49 -10.02 -4.65
N HIS A 375 10.96 -11.11 -5.21
CA HIS A 375 10.81 -12.36 -4.45
C HIS A 375 12.15 -12.97 -4.07
N ASP A 376 13.10 -12.97 -4.98
CA ASP A 376 14.44 -13.52 -4.71
C ASP A 376 15.17 -12.74 -3.61
N LYS A 377 14.99 -11.42 -3.56
CA LYS A 377 15.65 -10.57 -2.57
C LYS A 377 14.92 -10.54 -1.22
N PHE A 378 13.59 -10.41 -1.23
CA PHE A 378 12.85 -10.01 -0.04
C PHE A 378 11.85 -11.04 0.46
N MET A 379 11.29 -11.90 -0.39
CA MET A 379 10.22 -12.81 0.02
C MET A 379 10.75 -14.19 0.43
N PRO A 380 10.08 -14.90 1.37
CA PRO A 380 10.51 -16.25 1.77
C PRO A 380 10.07 -17.34 0.79
N PHE A 381 9.40 -16.99 -0.31
CA PHE A 381 8.94 -17.91 -1.36
C PHE A 381 9.06 -17.29 -2.75
N LYS A 382 8.99 -18.11 -3.79
CA LYS A 382 9.21 -17.69 -5.17
C LYS A 382 7.97 -17.03 -5.80
N ALA A 383 8.21 -16.23 -6.85
CA ALA A 383 7.19 -15.58 -7.67
C ALA A 383 6.59 -16.55 -8.69
N GLU A 384 5.86 -17.57 -8.23
CA GLU A 384 5.14 -18.49 -9.10
C GLU A 384 3.72 -17.96 -9.37
N GLY A 385 3.17 -18.15 -10.56
CA GLY A 385 1.83 -17.72 -10.92
C GLY A 385 1.76 -16.55 -11.89
N VAL A 386 0.66 -15.80 -11.92
CA VAL A 386 0.42 -14.67 -12.82
C VAL A 386 -0.07 -13.46 -12.01
N PHE A 387 0.64 -12.35 -12.11
CA PHE A 387 0.35 -11.15 -11.30
C PHE A 387 -0.06 -9.95 -12.14
N ALA A 388 0.29 -9.95 -13.41
CA ALA A 388 -0.08 -8.95 -14.40
C ALA A 388 -0.28 -9.65 -15.75
N ALA A 389 -1.32 -9.28 -16.50
CA ALA A 389 -1.62 -9.92 -17.77
C ALA A 389 -2.34 -8.97 -18.72
N LYS A 390 -2.22 -9.23 -20.01
CA LYS A 390 -3.00 -8.60 -21.08
C LYS A 390 -3.94 -9.62 -21.71
N LEU A 391 -5.16 -9.23 -22.03
CA LEU A 391 -6.12 -10.03 -22.81
C LEU A 391 -5.54 -10.27 -24.22
N SER A 392 -5.33 -11.53 -24.59
CA SER A 392 -4.77 -11.95 -25.86
C SER A 392 -5.79 -11.96 -27.04
#